data_0465b00a902f15df9e723b7861bf11d6
#
_entry.id   0465b00a902f15df9e723b7861bf11d6
#
_cell.length_a   1.000
_cell.length_b   1.000
_cell.length_c   1.000
_cell.angle_alpha   90.00
_cell.angle_beta   90.00
_cell.angle_gamma   90.00
#
_symmetry.space_group_name_H-M   'P 1'
#
loop_
_entity.id
_entity.type
_entity.pdbx_description
1 polymer ?
#
loop_
_entity_poly.entity_id
_entity_poly.type
_entity_poly.pdbx_seq_one_letter_code
_entity_poly.pdbx_strand_id
1 'polypeptide(L)'
;ESTVIVVGENQVVPEITGSAVGKSVWDVDGMDKTGGKLKFCDDLTAEDIGAATLLHGAFVWAPAPHAKINAVDYSAAEQAEGVVRIVTAADVPGMNKVGTWTPEQPVFCTDEVRFLGDHLALVVADTAAHARAAVKLVKIDYEELPGIYTMADGYRKNSFIVHTGRKSGDVEQAKQRTDIVKLNVSKDIEPQEHACMEPVSAIGMVQDGKTILYSCTQAPFEIRSML
;
A
#
# COMPACT_ATOMS: atom_id res chain seq x y z
N GLU A 1 -1.97 -18.65 -19.37
CA GLU A 1 -3.36 -18.20 -19.64
C GLU A 1 -3.85 -17.41 -18.44
N SER A 2 -4.06 -16.12 -18.64
CA SER A 2 -4.52 -15.20 -17.61
C SER A 2 -6.00 -15.43 -17.36
N THR A 3 -6.36 -15.91 -16.19
CA THR A 3 -7.76 -16.03 -15.80
C THR A 3 -8.24 -14.68 -15.29
N VAL A 4 -9.22 -14.12 -15.96
CA VAL A 4 -9.93 -12.92 -15.55
C VAL A 4 -10.82 -13.26 -14.37
N ILE A 5 -10.76 -12.47 -13.35
CA ILE A 5 -11.56 -12.57 -12.13
C ILE A 5 -13.02 -12.25 -12.47
N VAL A 6 -13.90 -13.16 -12.15
CA VAL A 6 -15.34 -12.93 -12.20
C VAL A 6 -15.76 -12.26 -10.89
N VAL A 7 -16.25 -11.06 -10.99
CA VAL A 7 -16.94 -10.38 -9.89
C VAL A 7 -18.34 -10.97 -9.79
N GLY A 8 -18.68 -11.55 -8.65
CA GLY A 8 -19.99 -11.97 -8.14
C GLY A 8 -21.02 -12.58 -9.11
N GLU A 9 -21.42 -13.81 -8.87
CA GLU A 9 -22.36 -14.60 -9.72
C GLU A 9 -23.80 -14.04 -9.84
N ASN A 10 -24.15 -12.91 -9.24
CA ASN A 10 -25.51 -12.39 -9.21
C ASN A 10 -25.67 -10.95 -9.72
N GLN A 11 -24.69 -10.39 -10.39
CA GLN A 11 -24.89 -9.09 -11.02
C GLN A 11 -25.64 -9.27 -12.34
N VAL A 12 -26.87 -8.78 -12.39
CA VAL A 12 -27.59 -8.55 -13.64
C VAL A 12 -26.93 -7.35 -14.32
N VAL A 13 -25.88 -7.61 -15.08
CA VAL A 13 -25.32 -6.61 -15.99
C VAL A 13 -26.34 -6.42 -17.10
N PRO A 14 -26.91 -5.23 -17.31
CA PRO A 14 -27.81 -4.99 -18.42
C PRO A 14 -27.09 -5.32 -19.72
N GLU A 15 -27.68 -6.12 -20.56
CA GLU A 15 -27.12 -6.47 -21.87
C GLU A 15 -26.94 -5.18 -22.68
N ILE A 16 -25.67 -4.77 -22.87
CA ILE A 16 -25.36 -3.61 -23.70
C ILE A 16 -25.34 -4.08 -25.15
N THR A 17 -26.48 -4.02 -25.80
CA THR A 17 -26.57 -4.28 -27.24
C THR A 17 -26.08 -3.07 -28.02
N GLY A 18 -24.95 -3.20 -28.72
CA GLY A 18 -24.35 -2.16 -29.54
C GLY A 18 -23.28 -1.32 -28.85
N SER A 19 -22.91 -0.17 -29.43
CA SER A 19 -21.89 0.73 -28.89
C SER A 19 -22.38 1.45 -27.63
N ALA A 20 -21.57 1.46 -26.58
CA ALA A 20 -21.82 2.23 -25.34
C ALA A 20 -21.48 3.72 -25.51
N VAL A 21 -20.79 4.11 -26.61
CA VAL A 21 -20.38 5.48 -26.86
C VAL A 21 -21.60 6.38 -27.06
N GLY A 22 -21.67 7.47 -26.30
CA GLY A 22 -22.78 8.43 -26.36
C GLY A 22 -24.06 7.99 -25.68
N LYS A 23 -24.06 6.88 -24.91
CA LYS A 23 -25.21 6.41 -24.13
C LYS A 23 -24.94 6.55 -22.65
N SER A 24 -26.00 6.82 -21.87
CA SER A 24 -25.96 6.68 -20.41
C SER A 24 -26.04 5.19 -20.07
N VAL A 25 -24.94 4.65 -19.55
CA VAL A 25 -24.87 3.27 -19.08
C VAL A 25 -24.83 3.29 -17.57
N TRP A 26 -25.54 2.38 -16.93
CA TRP A 26 -25.52 2.24 -15.46
C TRP A 26 -24.13 1.78 -15.00
N ASP A 27 -23.71 2.29 -13.86
CA ASP A 27 -22.55 1.77 -13.15
C ASP A 27 -22.80 0.30 -12.77
N VAL A 28 -21.85 -0.59 -13.08
CA VAL A 28 -21.99 -2.05 -12.93
C VAL A 28 -22.37 -2.45 -11.51
N ASP A 29 -21.79 -1.78 -10.52
CA ASP A 29 -22.01 -2.03 -9.09
C ASP A 29 -22.85 -0.94 -8.41
N GLY A 30 -23.41 -0.01 -9.19
CA GLY A 30 -24.17 1.13 -8.66
C GLY A 30 -25.39 0.72 -7.84
N MET A 31 -26.10 -0.32 -8.26
CA MET A 31 -27.29 -0.83 -7.55
C MET A 31 -26.90 -1.48 -6.22
N ASP A 32 -25.79 -2.21 -6.18
CA ASP A 32 -25.33 -2.86 -4.96
C ASP A 32 -24.74 -1.85 -3.98
N LYS A 33 -24.06 -0.80 -4.48
CA LYS A 33 -23.59 0.34 -3.67
C LYS A 33 -24.77 1.05 -3.00
N THR A 34 -25.78 1.41 -3.78
CA THR A 34 -26.95 2.14 -3.25
C THR A 34 -27.83 1.27 -2.37
N GLY A 35 -27.87 -0.03 -2.61
CA GLY A 35 -28.61 -1.02 -1.82
C GLY A 35 -27.89 -1.52 -0.58
N GLY A 36 -26.64 -1.11 -0.33
CA GLY A 36 -25.82 -1.57 0.79
C GLY A 36 -25.44 -3.05 0.71
N LYS A 37 -25.38 -3.61 -0.49
CA LYS A 37 -25.06 -5.03 -0.74
C LYS A 37 -23.62 -5.24 -1.23
N LEU A 38 -23.00 -4.18 -1.77
CA LEU A 38 -21.62 -4.27 -2.23
C LEU A 38 -20.71 -4.58 -1.04
N LYS A 39 -19.90 -5.60 -1.20
CA LYS A 39 -18.83 -5.94 -0.24
C LYS A 39 -17.51 -5.41 -0.77
N PHE A 40 -16.82 -4.64 0.05
CA PHE A 40 -15.43 -4.27 -0.16
C PHE A 40 -14.51 -5.40 0.33
N CYS A 41 -13.23 -5.31 0.02
CA CYS A 41 -12.27 -6.34 0.42
C CYS A 41 -12.28 -6.62 1.95
N ASP A 42 -12.46 -5.59 2.76
CA ASP A 42 -12.52 -5.70 4.24
C ASP A 42 -13.82 -6.35 4.75
N ASP A 43 -14.87 -6.42 3.92
CA ASP A 43 -16.15 -7.04 4.26
C ASP A 43 -16.19 -8.54 3.88
N LEU A 44 -15.18 -9.04 3.18
CA LEU A 44 -15.17 -10.43 2.72
C LEU A 44 -14.91 -11.38 3.88
N THR A 45 -15.75 -12.40 3.98
CA THR A 45 -15.62 -13.49 4.94
C THR A 45 -14.96 -14.72 4.31
N ALA A 46 -14.58 -15.69 5.13
CA ALA A 46 -14.07 -16.97 4.63
C ALA A 46 -15.06 -17.65 3.67
N GLU A 47 -16.35 -17.60 3.97
CA GLU A 47 -17.42 -18.16 3.13
C GLU A 47 -17.47 -17.50 1.76
N ASP A 48 -17.38 -16.16 1.70
CA ASP A 48 -17.43 -15.38 0.45
C ASP A 48 -16.32 -15.78 -0.53
N ILE A 49 -15.17 -16.19 -0.02
CA ILE A 49 -14.00 -16.55 -0.84
C ILE A 49 -13.76 -18.07 -0.91
N GLY A 50 -14.68 -18.87 -0.36
CA GLY A 50 -14.56 -20.33 -0.36
C GLY A 50 -13.39 -20.88 0.46
N ALA A 51 -12.94 -20.15 1.48
CA ALA A 51 -11.88 -20.56 2.39
C ALA A 51 -12.48 -21.23 3.66
N ALA A 52 -11.72 -22.13 4.28
CA ALA A 52 -12.15 -22.75 5.55
C ALA A 52 -12.12 -21.75 6.71
N THR A 53 -11.17 -20.83 6.71
CA THR A 53 -11.01 -19.78 7.72
C THR A 53 -10.22 -18.62 7.16
N LEU A 54 -10.32 -17.45 7.79
CA LEU A 54 -9.44 -16.31 7.57
C LEU A 54 -8.46 -16.19 8.75
N LEU A 55 -7.20 -15.97 8.43
CA LEU A 55 -6.20 -15.50 9.38
C LEU A 55 -6.10 -13.99 9.31
N HIS A 56 -5.68 -13.37 10.39
CA HIS A 56 -5.60 -11.93 10.54
C HIS A 56 -4.16 -11.48 10.69
N GLY A 57 -3.76 -10.47 9.88
CA GLY A 57 -2.44 -9.88 9.93
C GLY A 57 -2.41 -8.58 10.73
N ALA A 58 -1.32 -8.36 11.48
CA ALA A 58 -1.00 -7.09 12.10
C ALA A 58 0.48 -6.76 11.89
N PHE A 59 0.76 -5.56 11.39
CA PHE A 59 2.13 -5.14 11.11
C PHE A 59 2.89 -4.73 12.37
N VAL A 60 4.17 -5.08 12.41
CA VAL A 60 5.16 -4.55 13.34
C VAL A 60 5.74 -3.30 12.72
N TRP A 61 5.24 -2.15 13.12
CA TRP A 61 5.59 -0.84 12.55
C TRP A 61 6.96 -0.33 13.02
N ALA A 62 7.51 0.61 12.26
CA ALA A 62 8.70 1.34 12.62
C ALA A 62 8.59 1.97 14.02
N PRO A 63 9.61 1.82 14.88
CA PRO A 63 9.60 2.35 16.23
C PRO A 63 9.83 3.86 16.28
N ALA A 64 10.39 4.45 15.24
CA ALA A 64 10.71 5.86 15.10
C ALA A 64 10.62 6.32 13.65
N PRO A 65 10.50 7.63 13.38
CA PRO A 65 10.42 8.16 12.02
C PRO A 65 11.67 7.90 11.15
N HIS A 66 12.82 7.78 11.77
CA HIS A 66 14.07 7.40 11.12
C HIS A 66 14.95 6.68 12.14
N ALA A 67 15.26 5.44 11.91
CA ALA A 67 16.06 4.65 12.85
C ALA A 67 16.85 3.54 12.13
N LYS A 68 18.01 3.25 12.67
CA LYS A 68 18.76 2.04 12.37
C LYS A 68 18.23 0.92 13.26
N ILE A 69 17.92 -0.22 12.68
CA ILE A 69 17.46 -1.41 13.40
C ILE A 69 18.68 -2.28 13.70
N ASN A 70 18.94 -2.53 14.97
CA ASN A 70 20.04 -3.36 15.42
C ASN A 70 19.61 -4.82 15.55
N ALA A 71 18.43 -5.06 16.15
CA ALA A 71 17.85 -6.39 16.31
C ALA A 71 16.34 -6.34 16.52
N VAL A 72 15.65 -7.41 16.16
CA VAL A 72 14.22 -7.60 16.48
C VAL A 72 14.05 -8.97 17.13
N ASP A 73 13.47 -9.00 18.33
CA ASP A 73 13.15 -10.23 19.06
C ASP A 73 11.66 -10.52 18.95
N TYR A 74 11.32 -11.57 18.21
CA TYR A 74 9.96 -12.06 17.98
C TYR A 74 9.55 -13.18 18.95
N SER A 75 10.45 -13.70 19.79
CA SER A 75 10.27 -14.93 20.55
C SER A 75 9.01 -14.95 21.43
N ALA A 76 8.71 -13.84 22.10
CA ALA A 76 7.50 -13.72 22.92
C ALA A 76 6.23 -13.64 22.08
N ALA A 77 6.29 -13.00 20.91
CA ALA A 77 5.16 -12.89 20.00
C ALA A 77 4.85 -14.22 19.29
N GLU A 78 5.87 -15.01 18.94
CA GLU A 78 5.70 -16.33 18.34
C GLU A 78 4.97 -17.32 19.24
N GLN A 79 5.09 -17.14 20.55
CA GLN A 79 4.48 -18.02 21.56
C GLN A 79 3.16 -17.47 22.11
N ALA A 80 2.72 -16.31 21.63
CA ALA A 80 1.48 -15.71 22.05
C ALA A 80 0.26 -16.49 21.55
N GLU A 81 -0.82 -16.42 22.31
CA GLU A 81 -2.09 -17.09 22.00
C GLU A 81 -2.59 -16.75 20.60
N GLY A 82 -2.97 -17.78 19.84
CA GLY A 82 -3.56 -17.64 18.51
C GLY A 82 -2.58 -17.26 17.39
N VAL A 83 -1.30 -17.04 17.67
CA VAL A 83 -0.31 -16.72 16.65
C VAL A 83 0.01 -17.97 15.83
N VAL A 84 -0.10 -17.82 14.52
CA VAL A 84 0.16 -18.90 13.54
C VAL A 84 1.57 -18.75 12.96
N ARG A 85 1.97 -17.52 12.62
CA ARG A 85 3.28 -17.24 12.00
C ARG A 85 3.63 -15.76 12.12
N ILE A 86 4.93 -15.48 12.14
CA ILE A 86 5.47 -14.15 11.90
C ILE A 86 6.19 -14.17 10.55
N VAL A 87 5.81 -13.29 9.67
CA VAL A 87 6.37 -13.14 8.31
C VAL A 87 7.32 -11.95 8.30
N THR A 88 8.52 -12.15 7.80
CA THR A 88 9.60 -11.16 7.77
C THR A 88 10.18 -11.00 6.37
N ALA A 89 11.19 -10.16 6.20
CA ALA A 89 11.92 -10.01 4.95
C ALA A 89 12.50 -11.34 4.42
N ALA A 90 12.86 -12.26 5.32
CA ALA A 90 13.40 -13.57 4.94
C ALA A 90 12.36 -14.49 4.28
N ASP A 91 11.07 -14.23 4.49
CA ASP A 91 9.97 -15.01 3.94
C ASP A 91 9.52 -14.50 2.56
N VAL A 92 10.02 -13.35 2.11
CA VAL A 92 9.69 -12.79 0.78
C VAL A 92 10.43 -13.60 -0.29
N PRO A 93 9.70 -14.33 -1.17
CA PRO A 93 10.36 -15.26 -2.11
C PRO A 93 11.08 -14.55 -3.25
N GLY A 94 10.75 -13.30 -3.52
CA GLY A 94 11.31 -12.47 -4.58
C GLY A 94 12.15 -11.33 -4.05
N MET A 95 12.06 -10.20 -4.72
CA MET A 95 12.73 -8.98 -4.31
C MET A 95 11.96 -8.33 -3.16
N ASN A 96 12.62 -8.12 -2.02
CA ASN A 96 12.02 -7.44 -0.86
C ASN A 96 11.89 -5.92 -1.09
N LYS A 97 11.33 -5.53 -2.22
CA LYS A 97 11.10 -4.13 -2.60
C LYS A 97 9.86 -4.00 -3.45
N VAL A 98 9.11 -2.92 -3.24
CA VAL A 98 7.93 -2.54 -4.01
C VAL A 98 8.04 -1.10 -4.48
N GLY A 99 7.28 -0.76 -5.50
CA GLY A 99 7.17 0.58 -6.06
C GLY A 99 6.97 0.52 -7.57
N THR A 100 6.05 1.30 -8.07
CA THR A 100 5.64 1.33 -9.48
C THR A 100 6.72 1.92 -10.39
N TRP A 101 7.28 3.05 -9.99
CA TRP A 101 8.24 3.80 -10.80
C TRP A 101 9.68 3.55 -10.38
N THR A 102 9.88 3.38 -9.09
CA THR A 102 11.18 3.14 -8.50
C THR A 102 10.98 2.18 -7.34
N PRO A 103 11.36 0.89 -7.46
CA PRO A 103 11.19 -0.09 -6.41
C PRO A 103 12.22 0.13 -5.29
N GLU A 104 12.00 1.15 -4.49
CA GLU A 104 12.89 1.56 -3.41
C GLU A 104 12.33 1.24 -2.02
N GLN A 105 11.00 1.10 -1.89
CA GLN A 105 10.39 0.80 -0.61
C GLN A 105 10.50 -0.69 -0.32
N PRO A 106 11.12 -1.10 0.81
CA PRO A 106 11.15 -2.50 1.21
C PRO A 106 9.75 -3.01 1.57
N VAL A 107 9.47 -4.28 1.26
CA VAL A 107 8.26 -4.96 1.76
C VAL A 107 8.34 -5.08 3.28
N PHE A 108 9.50 -5.49 3.80
CA PHE A 108 9.84 -5.45 5.22
C PHE A 108 11.24 -4.85 5.40
N CYS A 109 11.35 -3.86 6.25
CA CYS A 109 12.63 -3.25 6.58
C CYS A 109 13.50 -4.21 7.42
N THR A 110 14.82 -4.21 7.17
CA THR A 110 15.79 -5.03 7.89
C THR A 110 16.75 -4.19 8.73
N ASP A 111 17.33 -3.16 8.11
CA ASP A 111 18.45 -2.42 8.68
C ASP A 111 18.10 -0.99 9.09
N GLU A 112 17.18 -0.38 8.36
CA GLU A 112 16.83 1.03 8.53
C GLU A 112 15.35 1.24 8.21
N VAL A 113 14.68 2.05 9.03
CA VAL A 113 13.34 2.58 8.77
C VAL A 113 13.44 4.07 8.51
N ARG A 114 12.66 4.58 7.54
CA ARG A 114 12.73 5.96 7.05
C ARG A 114 11.48 6.78 7.27
N PHE A 115 10.38 6.13 7.69
CA PHE A 115 9.16 6.81 8.11
C PHE A 115 8.33 5.87 9.00
N LEU A 116 7.35 6.42 9.72
CA LEU A 116 6.52 5.65 10.66
C LEU A 116 5.66 4.57 9.99
N GLY A 117 5.43 4.67 8.69
CA GLY A 117 4.70 3.68 7.90
C GLY A 117 5.54 2.50 7.40
N ASP A 118 6.85 2.51 7.63
CA ASP A 118 7.68 1.33 7.40
C ASP A 118 7.33 0.23 8.40
N HIS A 119 7.48 -1.03 8.00
CA HIS A 119 7.20 -2.17 8.85
C HIS A 119 8.30 -3.22 8.76
N LEU A 120 8.48 -3.94 9.86
CA LEU A 120 9.56 -4.93 10.05
C LEU A 120 9.08 -6.36 9.84
N ALA A 121 7.79 -6.62 10.14
CA ALA A 121 7.19 -7.93 10.04
C ALA A 121 5.66 -7.84 9.99
N LEU A 122 5.03 -8.96 9.64
CA LEU A 122 3.59 -9.19 9.74
C LEU A 122 3.36 -10.35 10.71
N VAL A 123 2.67 -10.09 11.82
CA VAL A 123 2.18 -11.13 12.74
C VAL A 123 0.86 -11.66 12.21
N VAL A 124 0.77 -12.95 11.97
CA VAL A 124 -0.44 -13.65 11.49
C VAL A 124 -1.01 -14.49 12.62
N ALA A 125 -2.28 -14.30 12.95
CA ALA A 125 -2.98 -14.99 14.01
C ALA A 125 -4.40 -15.42 13.60
N ASP A 126 -5.03 -16.25 14.41
CA ASP A 126 -6.41 -16.74 14.23
C ASP A 126 -7.46 -15.64 14.36
N THR A 127 -7.17 -14.56 15.10
CA THR A 127 -8.03 -13.39 15.26
C THR A 127 -7.23 -12.10 15.15
N ALA A 128 -7.92 -11.03 14.75
CA ALA A 128 -7.32 -9.68 14.71
C ALA A 128 -6.92 -9.18 16.11
N ALA A 129 -7.60 -9.65 17.17
CA ALA A 129 -7.26 -9.32 18.55
C ALA A 129 -5.92 -9.95 18.97
N HIS A 130 -5.74 -11.24 18.67
CA HIS A 130 -4.49 -11.97 18.95
C HIS A 130 -3.32 -11.40 18.15
N ALA A 131 -3.51 -11.12 16.85
CA ALA A 131 -2.47 -10.49 16.02
C ALA A 131 -1.99 -9.15 16.63
N ARG A 132 -2.94 -8.25 16.98
CA ARG A 132 -2.61 -6.97 17.61
C ARG A 132 -2.00 -7.09 19.01
N ALA A 133 -2.39 -8.09 19.78
CA ALA A 133 -1.80 -8.36 21.10
C ALA A 133 -0.35 -8.83 20.96
N ALA A 134 -0.10 -9.76 20.04
CA ALA A 134 1.22 -10.31 19.79
C ALA A 134 2.23 -9.27 19.26
N VAL A 135 1.81 -8.34 18.40
CA VAL A 135 2.67 -7.23 17.93
C VAL A 135 3.27 -6.45 19.10
N LYS A 136 2.52 -6.26 20.21
CA LYS A 136 3.01 -5.53 21.39
C LYS A 136 4.10 -6.26 22.17
N LEU A 137 4.29 -7.57 21.92
CA LEU A 137 5.31 -8.39 22.56
C LEU A 137 6.64 -8.39 21.80
N VAL A 138 6.64 -7.89 20.56
CA VAL A 138 7.86 -7.75 19.75
C VAL A 138 8.76 -6.68 20.36
N LYS A 139 10.03 -7.02 20.56
CA LYS A 139 11.03 -6.08 21.06
C LYS A 139 11.95 -5.66 19.93
N ILE A 140 12.12 -4.34 19.77
CA ILE A 140 12.96 -3.77 18.73
C ILE A 140 14.10 -3.02 19.41
N ASP A 141 15.34 -3.43 19.12
CA ASP A 141 16.55 -2.69 19.47
C ASP A 141 16.92 -1.80 18.28
N TYR A 142 16.94 -0.49 18.51
CA TYR A 142 17.18 0.49 17.45
C TYR A 142 17.90 1.73 17.96
N GLU A 143 18.54 2.41 17.02
CA GLU A 143 19.17 3.72 17.22
C GLU A 143 18.40 4.75 16.40
N GLU A 144 17.85 5.77 17.07
CA GLU A 144 17.13 6.84 16.39
C GLU A 144 18.09 7.73 15.61
N LEU A 145 17.78 7.99 14.36
CA LEU A 145 18.57 8.81 13.45
C LEU A 145 17.86 10.16 13.20
N PRO A 146 18.62 11.22 12.83
CA PRO A 146 18.03 12.51 12.52
C PRO A 146 17.06 12.43 11.34
N GLY A 147 15.78 12.71 11.59
CA GLY A 147 14.75 12.74 10.56
C GLY A 147 14.79 14.01 9.71
N ILE A 148 14.12 13.95 8.55
CA ILE A 148 13.89 15.09 7.66
C ILE A 148 12.39 15.23 7.50
N TYR A 149 11.82 16.30 8.03
CA TYR A 149 10.36 16.47 8.13
C TYR A 149 9.80 17.57 7.23
N THR A 150 10.67 18.40 6.62
CA THR A 150 10.25 19.45 5.71
C THR A 150 10.94 19.36 4.37
N MET A 151 10.27 19.80 3.31
CA MET A 151 10.87 19.92 1.98
C MET A 151 12.10 20.81 1.97
N ALA A 152 12.07 21.90 2.75
CA ALA A 152 13.19 22.84 2.88
C ALA A 152 14.43 22.16 3.48
N ASP A 153 14.24 21.29 4.48
CA ASP A 153 15.34 20.51 5.07
C ASP A 153 15.87 19.47 4.10
N GLY A 154 14.98 18.76 3.40
CA GLY A 154 15.35 17.80 2.36
C GLY A 154 16.21 18.46 1.28
N TYR A 155 15.78 19.62 0.81
CA TYR A 155 16.52 20.38 -0.20
C TYR A 155 17.91 20.84 0.32
N ARG A 156 17.96 21.41 1.53
CA ARG A 156 19.23 21.85 2.15
C ARG A 156 20.21 20.70 2.38
N LYS A 157 19.72 19.54 2.76
CA LYS A 157 20.53 18.34 3.02
C LYS A 157 20.82 17.50 1.78
N ASN A 158 20.32 17.94 0.61
CA ASN A 158 20.43 17.20 -0.66
C ASN A 158 19.90 15.76 -0.55
N SER A 159 18.81 15.58 0.22
CA SER A 159 18.17 14.30 0.43
C SER A 159 16.95 14.18 -0.49
N PHE A 160 17.14 13.50 -1.61
CA PHE A 160 16.12 13.29 -2.62
C PHE A 160 15.93 11.79 -2.85
N ILE A 161 14.70 11.34 -2.97
CA ILE A 161 14.39 9.97 -3.44
C ILE A 161 14.61 9.91 -4.94
N VAL A 162 14.12 10.92 -5.67
CA VAL A 162 14.27 11.04 -7.13
C VAL A 162 14.55 12.49 -7.48
N HIS A 163 15.46 12.71 -8.41
CA HIS A 163 15.70 14.02 -9.00
C HIS A 163 15.38 13.96 -10.49
N THR A 164 14.33 14.65 -10.90
CA THR A 164 13.96 14.76 -12.31
C THR A 164 13.90 16.23 -12.73
N GLY A 165 14.26 16.51 -13.95
CA GLY A 165 14.21 17.87 -14.48
C GLY A 165 13.89 17.90 -15.97
N ARG A 166 13.09 18.88 -16.39
CA ARG A 166 12.89 19.20 -17.79
C ARG A 166 13.25 20.65 -18.04
N LYS A 167 14.01 20.90 -19.10
CA LYS A 167 14.31 22.24 -19.60
C LYS A 167 13.84 22.35 -21.04
N SER A 168 13.25 23.50 -21.37
CA SER A 168 12.89 23.88 -22.77
C SER A 168 13.27 25.31 -22.96
N GLY A 169 14.00 25.60 -24.05
CA GLY A 169 14.55 26.93 -24.34
C GLY A 169 15.73 27.31 -23.43
N ASP A 170 16.09 28.59 -23.47
CA ASP A 170 17.17 29.19 -22.66
C ASP A 170 16.57 29.94 -21.46
N VAL A 171 16.44 29.27 -20.32
CA VAL A 171 15.89 29.83 -19.09
C VAL A 171 16.77 30.93 -18.51
N GLU A 172 18.10 30.80 -18.62
CA GLU A 172 19.03 31.79 -18.06
C GLU A 172 19.01 33.09 -18.88
N GLN A 173 18.95 32.98 -20.20
CA GLN A 173 18.77 34.14 -21.06
C GLN A 173 17.40 34.82 -20.78
N ALA A 174 16.33 34.03 -20.58
CA ALA A 174 15.02 34.59 -20.26
C ALA A 174 15.03 35.34 -18.91
N LYS A 175 15.77 34.84 -17.90
CA LYS A 175 15.93 35.56 -16.61
C LYS A 175 16.61 36.93 -16.75
N GLN A 176 17.46 37.14 -17.75
CA GLN A 176 18.18 38.37 -17.97
C GLN A 176 17.35 39.42 -18.75
N ARG A 177 16.27 39.01 -19.41
CA ARG A 177 15.41 39.94 -20.18
C ARG A 177 14.77 40.99 -19.28
N THR A 178 14.67 42.22 -19.78
CA THR A 178 14.07 43.39 -19.10
C THR A 178 12.69 43.74 -19.65
N ASP A 179 12.32 43.16 -20.79
CA ASP A 179 11.06 43.38 -21.50
C ASP A 179 9.95 42.38 -21.13
N ILE A 180 10.17 41.59 -20.07
CA ILE A 180 9.20 40.63 -19.54
C ILE A 180 8.82 40.96 -18.10
N VAL A 181 7.60 40.59 -17.71
CA VAL A 181 7.15 40.64 -16.31
C VAL A 181 7.68 39.40 -15.60
N LYS A 182 8.40 39.60 -14.51
CA LYS A 182 8.91 38.51 -13.63
C LYS A 182 8.06 38.46 -12.39
N LEU A 183 7.49 37.30 -12.12
CA LEU A 183 6.73 37.03 -10.92
C LEU A 183 7.47 35.99 -10.07
N ASN A 184 7.57 36.24 -8.78
CA ASN A 184 8.01 35.27 -7.80
C ASN A 184 6.84 34.98 -6.86
N VAL A 185 6.37 33.74 -6.91
CA VAL A 185 5.20 33.31 -6.13
C VAL A 185 5.59 32.09 -5.32
N SER A 186 5.27 32.11 -4.03
CA SER A 186 5.32 30.97 -3.14
C SER A 186 3.91 30.55 -2.77
N LYS A 187 3.64 29.26 -2.80
CA LYS A 187 2.35 28.70 -2.43
C LYS A 187 2.56 27.40 -1.63
N ASP A 188 1.97 27.33 -0.46
CA ASP A 188 1.93 26.13 0.35
C ASP A 188 0.61 25.39 0.05
N ILE A 189 0.72 24.10 -0.22
CA ILE A 189 -0.42 23.22 -0.48
C ILE A 189 -0.32 22.05 0.48
N GLU A 190 -1.29 21.96 1.38
CA GLU A 190 -1.39 20.89 2.34
C GLU A 190 -1.75 19.56 1.67
N PRO A 191 -1.27 18.43 2.20
CA PRO A 191 -1.72 17.11 1.78
C PRO A 191 -3.23 16.95 1.97
N GLN A 192 -3.86 16.25 1.04
CA GLN A 192 -5.30 15.94 1.12
C GLN A 192 -5.49 14.44 1.20
N GLU A 193 -6.31 14.00 2.16
CA GLU A 193 -6.80 12.64 2.25
C GLU A 193 -8.07 12.50 1.39
N HIS A 194 -8.11 11.48 0.54
CA HIS A 194 -9.23 11.25 -0.39
C HIS A 194 -10.48 10.71 0.31
N ALA A 195 -10.32 10.13 1.51
CA ALA A 195 -11.40 9.51 2.30
C ALA A 195 -12.22 8.51 1.46
N CYS A 196 -11.55 7.61 0.77
CA CYS A 196 -12.20 6.58 -0.03
C CYS A 196 -13.13 5.73 0.84
N MET A 197 -14.29 5.34 0.29
CA MET A 197 -15.25 4.49 1.01
C MET A 197 -14.68 3.10 1.29
N GLU A 198 -13.89 2.56 0.37
CA GLU A 198 -13.23 1.27 0.55
C GLU A 198 -11.99 1.43 1.43
N PRO A 199 -11.93 0.72 2.60
CA PRO A 199 -10.73 0.67 3.42
C PRO A 199 -9.56 -0.01 2.71
N VAL A 200 -8.34 0.33 3.11
CA VAL A 200 -7.14 -0.35 2.61
C VAL A 200 -7.04 -1.73 3.24
N SER A 201 -7.27 -2.76 2.44
CA SER A 201 -7.21 -4.15 2.88
C SER A 201 -6.73 -5.07 1.76
N ALA A 202 -6.25 -6.25 2.14
CA ALA A 202 -5.88 -7.30 1.20
C ALA A 202 -6.07 -8.69 1.84
N ILE A 203 -6.53 -9.66 1.04
CA ILE A 203 -6.65 -11.05 1.43
C ILE A 203 -5.91 -11.89 0.39
N GLY A 204 -4.90 -12.63 0.82
CA GLY A 204 -4.14 -13.56 -0.03
C GLY A 204 -4.51 -15.00 0.30
N MET A 205 -4.65 -15.83 -0.74
CA MET A 205 -4.86 -17.28 -0.59
C MET A 205 -4.21 -18.05 -1.73
N VAL A 206 -4.02 -19.34 -1.52
CA VAL A 206 -3.63 -20.28 -2.57
C VAL A 206 -4.76 -21.28 -2.76
N GLN A 207 -5.26 -21.38 -3.99
CA GLN A 207 -6.31 -22.33 -4.36
C GLN A 207 -5.93 -22.98 -5.69
N ASP A 208 -5.99 -24.31 -5.76
CA ASP A 208 -5.66 -25.11 -6.94
C ASP A 208 -4.29 -24.77 -7.58
N GLY A 209 -3.30 -24.48 -6.72
CA GLY A 209 -1.95 -24.11 -7.12
C GLY A 209 -1.82 -22.70 -7.71
N LYS A 210 -2.85 -21.87 -7.60
CA LYS A 210 -2.85 -20.47 -8.02
C LYS A 210 -2.87 -19.54 -6.80
N THR A 211 -2.07 -18.48 -6.86
CA THR A 211 -2.16 -17.37 -5.90
C THR A 211 -3.34 -16.49 -6.28
N ILE A 212 -4.23 -16.24 -5.33
CA ILE A 212 -5.39 -15.36 -5.46
C ILE A 212 -5.19 -14.23 -4.47
N LEU A 213 -5.34 -12.99 -4.94
CA LEU A 213 -5.28 -11.80 -4.11
C LEU A 213 -6.56 -10.98 -4.31
N TYR A 214 -7.28 -10.71 -3.22
CA TYR A 214 -8.31 -9.68 -3.13
C TYR A 214 -7.65 -8.43 -2.55
N SER A 215 -7.80 -7.30 -3.20
CA SER A 215 -7.14 -6.06 -2.75
C SER A 215 -7.88 -4.84 -3.28
N CYS A 216 -8.03 -3.83 -2.44
CA CYS A 216 -8.42 -2.50 -2.90
C CYS A 216 -7.28 -1.90 -3.71
N THR A 217 -7.48 -1.71 -5.01
CA THR A 217 -6.46 -1.11 -5.90
C THR A 217 -7.09 -0.51 -7.15
N GLN A 218 -6.53 0.59 -7.64
CA GLN A 218 -6.83 1.10 -8.98
C GLN A 218 -5.83 0.61 -10.04
N ALA A 219 -4.82 -0.19 -9.66
CA ALA A 219 -3.76 -0.67 -10.54
C ALA A 219 -3.62 -2.20 -10.48
N PRO A 220 -4.65 -2.99 -10.87
CA PRO A 220 -4.65 -4.45 -10.69
C PRO A 220 -3.53 -5.14 -11.49
N PHE A 221 -3.15 -4.61 -12.65
CA PHE A 221 -2.08 -5.19 -13.46
C PHE A 221 -0.70 -4.96 -12.85
N GLU A 222 -0.48 -3.83 -12.19
CA GLU A 222 0.77 -3.54 -11.47
C GLU A 222 0.91 -4.46 -10.26
N ILE A 223 -0.15 -4.57 -9.44
CA ILE A 223 -0.17 -5.50 -8.30
C ILE A 223 0.14 -6.92 -8.77
N ARG A 224 -0.51 -7.39 -9.84
CA ARG A 224 -0.23 -8.71 -10.40
C ARG A 224 1.22 -8.90 -10.83
N SER A 225 1.88 -7.86 -11.31
CA SER A 225 3.29 -7.94 -11.73
C SER A 225 4.28 -7.96 -10.56
N MET A 226 3.84 -7.57 -9.36
CA MET A 226 4.63 -7.60 -8.13
C MET A 226 4.52 -8.93 -7.38
N LEU A 227 3.49 -9.74 -7.66
CA LEU A 227 3.27 -11.07 -7.12
C LEU A 227 4.07 -12.13 -7.88
#